data_36dbb10b5ec219dcc4387316fa266c90
#
_entry.id   36dbb10b5ec219dcc4387316fa266c90
#
_cell.length_a   1.000
_cell.length_b   1.000
_cell.length_c   1.000
_cell.angle_alpha   90.00
_cell.angle_beta   90.00
_cell.angle_gamma   90.00
#
_symmetry.space_group_name_H-M   'P 1'
#
loop_
_entity.id
_entity.type
_entity.pdbx_description
1 polymer ?
#
loop_
_entity_poly.entity_id
_entity_poly.type
_entity_poly.pdbx_seq_one_letter_code
_entity_poly.pdbx_strand_id
1 'polypeptide(L)'
;GLKPPFFRPNCGLKPRAMTISKAIILSAGQGSRLLPLTRDVPKCMIDFNGRSLISWQVAALVANGVTDIVVVTGFRTERVEDHALQLYRDTGARIRTVFNPFFQVADNLGTCWIVREEMDRDFIILNGDTIVSDEIVAKLVTGAKDAITVTVDVKPQGDYDDDDMKVSRDADGRLHAIGKRLLPPDTNAESIGMLAFTGEGPAIFRNQIDQMMRTPEGVERWYLRAIDIIAKGNRVGTVSIEGLEWQEVDFPQDVEAAQALTAKWIEEGRYAR
;
A
#
# COMPACT_ATOMS: atom_id res chain seq x y z
N GLY A 1 0.75 -13.70 64.31
CA GLY A 1 1.18 -12.73 63.34
C GLY A 1 1.37 -13.38 61.97
N LEU A 2 0.38 -13.28 61.10
CA LEU A 2 0.47 -13.73 59.71
C LEU A 2 1.15 -12.62 58.88
N LYS A 3 2.26 -12.96 58.20
CA LYS A 3 2.92 -12.08 57.24
C LYS A 3 2.08 -11.99 55.94
N PRO A 4 1.92 -10.82 55.33
CA PRO A 4 1.23 -10.69 54.06
C PRO A 4 2.07 -11.27 52.90
N PRO A 5 1.45 -11.75 51.79
CA PRO A 5 2.17 -12.37 50.70
C PRO A 5 2.97 -11.32 49.88
N PHE A 6 4.21 -11.70 49.59
CA PHE A 6 5.13 -10.96 48.74
C PHE A 6 4.53 -10.73 47.34
N PHE A 7 4.30 -9.47 47.02
CA PHE A 7 4.07 -9.03 45.62
C PHE A 7 5.39 -9.30 44.86
N ARG A 8 5.35 -10.21 43.88
CA ARG A 8 6.42 -10.34 42.89
C ARG A 8 6.28 -9.18 41.91
N PRO A 9 7.36 -8.44 41.61
CA PRO A 9 7.31 -7.42 40.59
C PRO A 9 7.06 -8.06 39.25
N ASN A 10 6.14 -7.45 38.52
CA ASN A 10 5.70 -7.75 37.17
C ASN A 10 6.93 -7.99 36.27
N CYS A 11 7.04 -9.19 35.74
CA CYS A 11 8.02 -9.53 34.71
C CYS A 11 7.71 -8.64 33.49
N GLY A 12 8.58 -7.65 33.25
CA GLY A 12 8.46 -6.74 32.14
C GLY A 12 8.44 -7.52 30.83
N LEU A 13 7.24 -7.75 30.28
CA LEU A 13 7.05 -8.09 28.90
C LEU A 13 7.63 -6.92 28.11
N LYS A 14 8.81 -7.11 27.49
CA LYS A 14 9.28 -6.22 26.45
C LYS A 14 8.15 -6.09 25.43
N PRO A 15 7.77 -4.88 25.02
CA PRO A 15 6.78 -4.75 23.96
C PRO A 15 7.27 -5.59 22.78
N ARG A 16 6.48 -6.57 22.38
CA ARG A 16 6.72 -7.38 21.19
C ARG A 16 6.80 -6.37 20.04
N ALA A 17 7.94 -6.29 19.37
CA ALA A 17 8.09 -5.46 18.20
C ALA A 17 6.89 -5.80 17.29
N MET A 18 6.03 -4.83 17.02
CA MET A 18 4.85 -5.02 16.18
C MET A 18 5.38 -5.29 14.78
N THR A 19 5.30 -6.54 14.35
CA THR A 19 5.76 -6.94 13.03
C THR A 19 4.53 -7.04 12.14
N ILE A 20 4.38 -6.11 11.20
CA ILE A 20 3.31 -6.15 10.20
C ILE A 20 3.56 -7.36 9.31
N SER A 21 2.67 -8.33 9.32
CA SER A 21 2.80 -9.58 8.54
C SER A 21 1.76 -9.71 7.42
N LYS A 22 0.82 -8.77 7.33
CA LYS A 22 -0.29 -8.77 6.38
C LYS A 22 -0.20 -7.59 5.41
N ALA A 23 -0.53 -7.84 4.13
CA ALA A 23 -0.71 -6.79 3.13
C ALA A 23 -1.99 -7.00 2.33
N ILE A 24 -2.57 -5.90 1.86
CA ILE A 24 -3.71 -5.85 0.94
C ILE A 24 -3.24 -5.11 -0.30
N ILE A 25 -3.24 -5.78 -1.46
CA ILE A 25 -2.87 -5.19 -2.75
C ILE A 25 -4.14 -4.87 -3.53
N LEU A 26 -4.33 -3.61 -3.91
CA LEU A 26 -5.52 -3.13 -4.61
C LEU A 26 -5.36 -3.28 -6.12
N SER A 27 -5.69 -4.44 -6.69
CA SER A 27 -5.43 -4.82 -8.09
C SER A 27 -6.71 -5.07 -8.90
N ALA A 28 -7.82 -4.42 -8.56
CA ALA A 28 -9.10 -4.67 -9.22
C ALA A 28 -9.24 -4.01 -10.61
N GLY A 29 -8.49 -2.93 -10.88
CA GLY A 29 -8.61 -2.13 -12.10
C GLY A 29 -8.04 -2.77 -13.36
N GLN A 30 -8.59 -2.40 -14.52
CA GLN A 30 -8.07 -2.81 -15.83
C GLN A 30 -6.77 -2.08 -16.21
N GLY A 31 -6.65 -0.77 -15.88
CA GLY A 31 -5.59 0.09 -16.41
C GLY A 31 -5.89 0.53 -17.84
N SER A 32 -7.06 1.13 -18.05
CA SER A 32 -7.55 1.52 -19.41
C SER A 32 -6.64 2.51 -20.14
N ARG A 33 -5.86 3.32 -19.42
CA ARG A 33 -4.86 4.24 -19.99
C ARG A 33 -3.70 3.51 -20.68
N LEU A 34 -3.51 2.23 -20.37
CA LEU A 34 -2.47 1.37 -20.95
C LEU A 34 -2.96 0.52 -22.14
N LEU A 35 -4.18 0.76 -22.64
CA LEU A 35 -4.65 0.07 -23.84
C LEU A 35 -3.73 0.38 -25.05
N PRO A 36 -3.44 -0.61 -25.92
CA PRO A 36 -4.03 -1.95 -25.98
C PRO A 36 -3.37 -3.00 -25.07
N LEU A 37 -2.33 -2.68 -24.32
CA LEU A 37 -1.57 -3.62 -23.49
C LEU A 37 -2.46 -4.35 -22.46
N THR A 38 -3.41 -3.62 -21.88
CA THR A 38 -4.32 -4.14 -20.84
C THR A 38 -5.66 -4.62 -21.39
N ARG A 39 -5.78 -4.87 -22.71
CA ARG A 39 -7.05 -5.35 -23.29
C ARG A 39 -7.48 -6.69 -22.70
N ASP A 40 -6.54 -7.62 -22.57
CA ASP A 40 -6.78 -8.98 -22.09
C ASP A 40 -5.90 -9.36 -20.87
N VAL A 41 -5.03 -8.46 -20.45
CA VAL A 41 -4.11 -8.65 -19.33
C VAL A 41 -4.43 -7.63 -18.25
N PRO A 42 -4.75 -8.05 -17.01
CA PRO A 42 -4.90 -7.11 -15.89
C PRO A 42 -3.61 -6.30 -15.69
N LYS A 43 -3.73 -5.03 -15.31
CA LYS A 43 -2.58 -4.13 -15.08
C LYS A 43 -1.50 -4.76 -14.18
N CYS A 44 -1.90 -5.41 -13.09
CA CYS A 44 -0.99 -6.08 -12.17
C CYS A 44 -0.25 -7.30 -12.75
N MET A 45 -0.68 -7.78 -13.92
CA MET A 45 -0.07 -8.90 -14.64
C MET A 45 0.83 -8.47 -15.80
N ILE A 46 1.03 -7.17 -16.02
CA ILE A 46 2.02 -6.68 -17.00
C ILE A 46 3.40 -7.21 -16.60
N ASP A 47 4.11 -7.77 -17.58
CA ASP A 47 5.45 -8.32 -17.39
C ASP A 47 6.53 -7.23 -17.41
N PHE A 48 7.39 -7.29 -16.41
CA PHE A 48 8.59 -6.46 -16.28
C PHE A 48 9.81 -7.37 -16.09
N ASN A 49 10.51 -7.64 -17.19
CA ASN A 49 11.71 -8.46 -17.21
C ASN A 49 11.51 -9.90 -16.65
N GLY A 50 10.42 -10.54 -17.08
CA GLY A 50 10.10 -11.93 -16.73
C GLY A 50 9.36 -12.09 -15.40
N ARG A 51 8.90 -11.00 -14.80
CA ARG A 51 8.01 -11.01 -13.63
C ARG A 51 6.86 -10.04 -13.80
N SER A 52 5.64 -10.46 -13.44
CA SER A 52 4.50 -9.56 -13.43
C SER A 52 4.67 -8.47 -12.37
N LEU A 53 3.97 -7.33 -12.54
CA LEU A 53 3.97 -6.24 -11.55
C LEU A 53 3.66 -6.76 -10.15
N ILE A 54 2.62 -7.57 -10.00
CA ILE A 54 2.26 -8.15 -8.70
C ILE A 54 3.35 -9.10 -8.16
N SER A 55 4.11 -9.78 -9.02
CA SER A 55 5.23 -10.63 -8.58
C SER A 55 6.35 -9.80 -7.96
N TRP A 56 6.64 -8.61 -8.49
CA TRP A 56 7.57 -7.67 -7.89
C TRP A 56 7.09 -7.19 -6.52
N GLN A 57 5.81 -6.82 -6.41
CA GLN A 57 5.20 -6.40 -5.14
C GLN A 57 5.26 -7.51 -4.08
N VAL A 58 4.86 -8.72 -4.44
CA VAL A 58 4.91 -9.87 -3.53
C VAL A 58 6.33 -10.18 -3.09
N ALA A 59 7.31 -10.13 -4.01
CA ALA A 59 8.71 -10.37 -3.66
C ALA A 59 9.24 -9.35 -2.63
N ALA A 60 8.95 -8.05 -2.83
CA ALA A 60 9.34 -7.00 -1.89
C ALA A 60 8.68 -7.16 -0.51
N LEU A 61 7.40 -7.52 -0.46
CA LEU A 61 6.66 -7.77 0.77
C LEU A 61 7.23 -8.99 1.53
N VAL A 62 7.40 -10.11 0.84
CA VAL A 62 7.89 -11.37 1.44
C VAL A 62 9.32 -11.22 1.96
N ALA A 63 10.20 -10.50 1.27
CA ALA A 63 11.55 -10.19 1.73
C ALA A 63 11.58 -9.49 3.10
N ASN A 64 10.48 -8.84 3.48
CA ASN A 64 10.33 -8.13 4.76
C ASN A 64 9.40 -8.86 5.76
N GLY A 65 9.12 -10.13 5.55
CA GLY A 65 8.30 -10.94 6.45
C GLY A 65 6.79 -10.67 6.36
N VAL A 66 6.33 -9.91 5.36
CA VAL A 66 4.90 -9.69 5.08
C VAL A 66 4.43 -10.84 4.18
N THR A 67 3.92 -11.89 4.81
CA THR A 67 3.66 -13.19 4.15
C THR A 67 2.19 -13.59 4.11
N ASP A 68 1.28 -12.80 4.68
CA ASP A 68 -0.18 -12.96 4.54
C ASP A 68 -0.70 -11.86 3.59
N ILE A 69 -0.87 -12.20 2.33
CA ILE A 69 -1.16 -11.24 1.26
C ILE A 69 -2.56 -11.46 0.72
N VAL A 70 -3.37 -10.41 0.70
CA VAL A 70 -4.70 -10.38 0.09
C VAL A 70 -4.63 -9.53 -1.17
N VAL A 71 -4.97 -10.11 -2.31
CA VAL A 71 -5.04 -9.41 -3.60
C VAL A 71 -6.49 -9.14 -3.92
N VAL A 72 -6.86 -7.86 -4.00
CA VAL A 72 -8.22 -7.51 -4.43
C VAL A 72 -8.25 -7.48 -5.94
N THR A 73 -9.07 -8.34 -6.52
CA THR A 73 -9.18 -8.56 -7.96
C THR A 73 -10.46 -7.97 -8.54
N GLY A 74 -10.51 -7.79 -9.85
CA GLY A 74 -11.68 -7.31 -10.58
C GLY A 74 -11.61 -7.70 -12.05
N PHE A 75 -10.98 -6.88 -12.88
CA PHE A 75 -10.80 -7.19 -14.30
C PHE A 75 -9.98 -8.46 -14.50
N ARG A 76 -10.52 -9.41 -15.29
CA ARG A 76 -9.87 -10.71 -15.58
C ARG A 76 -9.40 -11.44 -14.31
N THR A 77 -10.27 -11.50 -13.31
CA THR A 77 -9.97 -12.05 -11.97
C THR A 77 -9.36 -13.45 -12.04
N GLU A 78 -9.83 -14.30 -12.94
CA GLU A 78 -9.38 -15.71 -13.08
C GLU A 78 -7.87 -15.79 -13.35
N ARG A 79 -7.32 -14.87 -14.16
CA ARG A 79 -5.89 -14.82 -14.44
C ARG A 79 -5.07 -14.45 -13.21
N VAL A 80 -5.59 -13.53 -12.40
CA VAL A 80 -4.91 -13.11 -11.15
C VAL A 80 -4.99 -14.22 -10.11
N GLU A 81 -6.11 -14.92 -10.02
CA GLU A 81 -6.31 -16.07 -9.12
C GLU A 81 -5.35 -17.22 -9.44
N ASP A 82 -5.23 -17.59 -10.71
CA ASP A 82 -4.27 -18.61 -11.18
C ASP A 82 -2.84 -18.20 -10.86
N HIS A 83 -2.50 -16.92 -11.08
CA HIS A 83 -1.17 -16.40 -10.79
C HIS A 83 -0.88 -16.33 -9.30
N ALA A 84 -1.87 -16.00 -8.47
CA ALA A 84 -1.75 -16.01 -7.01
C ALA A 84 -1.41 -17.42 -6.47
N LEU A 85 -1.99 -18.46 -7.06
CA LEU A 85 -1.63 -19.85 -6.76
C LEU A 85 -0.18 -20.17 -7.12
N GLN A 86 0.31 -19.63 -8.25
CA GLN A 86 1.72 -19.80 -8.63
C GLN A 86 2.63 -19.06 -7.65
N LEU A 87 2.32 -17.82 -7.31
CA LEU A 87 3.10 -17.04 -6.35
C LEU A 87 3.16 -17.69 -4.96
N TYR A 88 2.07 -18.33 -4.52
CA TYR A 88 2.08 -19.12 -3.30
C TYR A 88 3.10 -20.28 -3.36
N ARG A 89 3.14 -20.99 -4.49
CA ARG A 89 4.10 -22.12 -4.69
C ARG A 89 5.54 -21.63 -4.71
N ASP A 90 5.79 -20.48 -5.33
CA ASP A 90 7.13 -19.94 -5.51
C ASP A 90 7.69 -19.30 -4.23
N THR A 91 6.84 -18.68 -3.42
CA THR A 91 7.27 -17.89 -2.25
C THR A 91 6.96 -18.54 -0.91
N GLY A 92 6.01 -19.48 -0.86
CA GLY A 92 5.44 -20.02 0.38
C GLY A 92 4.57 -19.01 1.17
N ALA A 93 4.38 -17.78 0.67
CA ALA A 93 3.53 -16.78 1.29
C ALA A 93 2.05 -17.15 1.12
N ARG A 94 1.25 -16.94 2.15
CA ARG A 94 -0.19 -17.12 2.07
C ARG A 94 -0.81 -16.04 1.21
N ILE A 95 -1.15 -16.35 -0.04
CA ILE A 95 -1.75 -15.41 -0.97
C ILE A 95 -3.20 -15.80 -1.22
N ARG A 96 -4.11 -14.85 -1.02
CA ARG A 96 -5.56 -15.02 -1.21
C ARG A 96 -6.08 -13.90 -2.11
N THR A 97 -7.16 -14.19 -2.82
CA THR A 97 -7.85 -13.21 -3.66
C THR A 97 -9.22 -12.86 -3.07
N VAL A 98 -9.62 -11.61 -3.23
CA VAL A 98 -10.97 -11.12 -2.94
C VAL A 98 -11.49 -10.41 -4.17
N PHE A 99 -12.56 -10.94 -4.76
CA PHE A 99 -13.14 -10.35 -5.97
C PHE A 99 -13.99 -9.12 -5.64
N ASN A 100 -13.71 -8.00 -6.31
CA ASN A 100 -14.53 -6.80 -6.29
C ASN A 100 -15.41 -6.74 -7.55
N PRO A 101 -16.71 -7.04 -7.46
CA PRO A 101 -17.61 -7.00 -8.61
C PRO A 101 -17.93 -5.58 -9.10
N PHE A 102 -17.57 -4.57 -8.33
CA PHE A 102 -17.88 -3.16 -8.61
C PHE A 102 -16.69 -2.40 -9.19
N PHE A 103 -15.63 -3.09 -9.64
CA PHE A 103 -14.39 -2.48 -10.10
C PHE A 103 -14.54 -1.50 -11.28
N GLN A 104 -15.63 -1.58 -12.05
CA GLN A 104 -15.93 -0.67 -13.16
C GLN A 104 -16.73 0.57 -12.76
N VAL A 105 -17.42 0.52 -11.61
CA VAL A 105 -18.38 1.56 -11.21
C VAL A 105 -18.00 2.23 -9.88
N ALA A 106 -17.02 1.68 -9.17
CA ALA A 106 -16.52 2.26 -7.93
C ALA A 106 -15.01 2.47 -8.01
N ASP A 107 -14.56 3.58 -7.47
CA ASP A 107 -13.14 3.88 -7.30
C ASP A 107 -12.54 3.06 -6.14
N ASN A 108 -11.27 3.23 -5.83
CA ASN A 108 -10.53 2.35 -4.91
C ASN A 108 -10.97 2.46 -3.44
N LEU A 109 -11.73 3.48 -3.04
CA LEU A 109 -12.43 3.48 -1.75
C LEU A 109 -13.43 2.32 -1.66
N GLY A 110 -14.19 2.10 -2.73
CA GLY A 110 -15.08 0.94 -2.85
C GLY A 110 -14.31 -0.38 -2.78
N THR A 111 -13.14 -0.45 -3.41
CA THR A 111 -12.25 -1.61 -3.31
C THR A 111 -11.81 -1.87 -1.87
N CYS A 112 -11.42 -0.84 -1.12
CA CYS A 112 -11.09 -0.95 0.30
C CYS A 112 -12.29 -1.42 1.14
N TRP A 113 -13.49 -0.92 0.82
CA TRP A 113 -14.70 -1.31 1.55
C TRP A 113 -15.07 -2.78 1.33
N ILE A 114 -14.90 -3.31 0.11
CA ILE A 114 -15.13 -4.74 -0.19
C ILE A 114 -14.21 -5.64 0.66
N VAL A 115 -12.97 -5.25 0.83
CA VAL A 115 -11.94 -6.05 1.51
C VAL A 115 -11.81 -5.73 3.01
N ARG A 116 -12.67 -4.87 3.58
CA ARG A 116 -12.54 -4.36 4.94
C ARG A 116 -12.50 -5.42 6.04
N GLU A 117 -13.09 -6.58 5.82
CA GLU A 117 -13.03 -7.68 6.81
C GLU A 117 -11.63 -8.29 6.93
N GLU A 118 -10.78 -8.10 5.91
CA GLU A 118 -9.38 -8.48 5.97
C GLU A 118 -8.49 -7.49 6.76
N MET A 119 -9.04 -6.33 7.13
CA MET A 119 -8.38 -5.32 7.97
C MET A 119 -8.58 -5.64 9.46
N ASP A 120 -8.29 -6.87 9.86
CA ASP A 120 -8.57 -7.45 11.18
C ASP A 120 -7.42 -7.31 12.18
N ARG A 121 -6.25 -6.88 11.72
CA ARG A 121 -4.99 -6.69 12.47
C ARG A 121 -4.10 -5.69 11.75
N ASP A 122 -2.88 -5.49 12.22
CA ASP A 122 -1.89 -4.65 11.54
C ASP A 122 -1.68 -5.12 10.11
N PHE A 123 -1.73 -4.19 9.15
CA PHE A 123 -1.59 -4.50 7.73
C PHE A 123 -0.99 -3.33 6.93
N ILE A 124 -0.56 -3.65 5.72
CA ILE A 124 -0.16 -2.67 4.70
C ILE A 124 -1.22 -2.65 3.59
N ILE A 125 -1.60 -1.47 3.11
CA ILE A 125 -2.21 -1.29 1.78
C ILE A 125 -1.09 -0.96 0.80
N LEU A 126 -1.14 -1.58 -0.38
CA LEU A 126 -0.30 -1.26 -1.52
C LEU A 126 -1.17 -1.14 -2.78
N ASN A 127 -1.05 -0.03 -3.49
CA ASN A 127 -1.71 0.15 -4.78
C ASN A 127 -1.22 -0.91 -5.78
N GLY A 128 -2.12 -1.44 -6.59
CA GLY A 128 -1.85 -2.51 -7.55
C GLY A 128 -1.02 -2.11 -8.76
N ASP A 129 -0.63 -0.85 -8.86
CA ASP A 129 0.12 -0.24 -9.95
C ASP A 129 1.51 0.27 -9.55
N THR A 130 1.90 0.13 -8.31
CA THR A 130 3.14 0.67 -7.77
C THR A 130 4.20 -0.43 -7.62
N ILE A 131 5.30 -0.34 -8.35
CA ILE A 131 6.50 -1.17 -8.17
C ILE A 131 7.35 -0.53 -7.08
N VAL A 132 7.66 -1.28 -6.03
CA VAL A 132 8.48 -0.84 -4.89
C VAL A 132 9.63 -1.80 -4.65
N SER A 133 10.76 -1.26 -4.18
CA SER A 133 11.86 -2.08 -3.70
C SER A 133 11.58 -2.67 -2.31
N ASP A 134 12.27 -3.74 -1.94
CA ASP A 134 12.22 -4.32 -0.60
C ASP A 134 12.70 -3.34 0.48
N GLU A 135 13.64 -2.44 0.16
CA GLU A 135 14.09 -1.37 1.05
C GLU A 135 12.97 -0.39 1.41
N ILE A 136 12.05 -0.09 0.48
CA ILE A 136 10.88 0.75 0.74
C ILE A 136 9.95 0.07 1.73
N VAL A 137 9.67 -1.23 1.52
CA VAL A 137 8.87 -2.02 2.45
C VAL A 137 9.53 -2.06 3.84
N ALA A 138 10.85 -2.30 3.90
CA ALA A 138 11.62 -2.28 5.14
C ALA A 138 11.49 -0.94 5.88
N LYS A 139 11.62 0.18 5.17
CA LYS A 139 11.44 1.53 5.74
C LYS A 139 10.05 1.72 6.33
N LEU A 140 9.00 1.28 5.64
CA LEU A 140 7.64 1.41 6.15
C LEU A 140 7.43 0.52 7.38
N VAL A 141 7.79 -0.77 7.32
CA VAL A 141 7.61 -1.73 8.43
C VAL A 141 8.35 -1.27 9.70
N THR A 142 9.55 -0.72 9.56
CA THR A 142 10.35 -0.25 10.71
C THR A 142 10.00 1.16 11.16
N GLY A 143 9.50 1.99 10.25
CA GLY A 143 9.19 3.40 10.48
C GLY A 143 7.75 3.71 10.86
N ALA A 144 6.83 2.76 10.76
CA ALA A 144 5.42 2.93 11.12
C ALA A 144 5.27 3.02 12.65
N LYS A 145 5.19 4.25 13.15
CA LYS A 145 5.09 4.56 14.60
C LYS A 145 3.71 5.09 15.00
N ASP A 146 2.96 5.59 14.04
CA ASP A 146 1.61 6.09 14.23
C ASP A 146 0.58 5.03 13.82
N ALA A 147 -0.64 5.11 14.30
CA ALA A 147 -1.72 4.18 13.97
C ALA A 147 -1.95 4.03 12.47
N ILE A 148 -1.72 5.11 11.72
CA ILE A 148 -1.70 5.15 10.26
C ILE A 148 -0.44 5.86 9.81
N THR A 149 0.32 5.26 8.91
CA THR A 149 1.58 5.83 8.38
C THR A 149 1.57 5.76 6.86
N VAL A 150 1.75 6.90 6.21
CA VAL A 150 1.79 7.05 4.75
C VAL A 150 3.24 7.02 4.28
N THR A 151 3.56 6.19 3.30
CA THR A 151 4.85 6.23 2.63
C THR A 151 4.87 7.37 1.62
N VAL A 152 5.86 8.23 1.72
CA VAL A 152 5.96 9.44 0.90
C VAL A 152 7.32 9.57 0.24
N ASP A 153 7.32 10.03 -1.00
CA ASP A 153 8.51 10.48 -1.71
C ASP A 153 8.63 12.00 -1.63
N VAL A 154 9.87 12.49 -1.48
CA VAL A 154 10.19 13.91 -1.42
C VAL A 154 11.03 14.26 -2.63
N LYS A 155 10.43 14.98 -3.58
CA LYS A 155 11.14 15.45 -4.76
C LYS A 155 12.00 16.67 -4.39
N PRO A 156 13.33 16.63 -4.56
CA PRO A 156 14.23 17.70 -4.08
C PRO A 156 13.91 19.07 -4.68
N GLN A 157 13.34 19.12 -5.88
CA GLN A 157 12.99 20.36 -6.59
C GLN A 157 11.54 20.80 -6.35
N GLY A 158 10.74 20.01 -5.64
CA GLY A 158 9.35 20.32 -5.35
C GLY A 158 8.42 20.25 -6.56
N ASP A 159 8.85 19.63 -7.65
CA ASP A 159 8.08 19.48 -8.89
C ASP A 159 7.15 18.28 -8.77
N TYR A 160 5.92 18.52 -8.30
CA TYR A 160 4.85 17.53 -8.23
C TYR A 160 3.87 17.73 -9.36
N ASP A 161 3.61 16.65 -10.12
CA ASP A 161 2.69 16.65 -11.25
C ASP A 161 1.22 16.75 -10.83
N ASP A 162 0.33 17.10 -11.76
CA ASP A 162 -1.10 17.23 -11.47
C ASP A 162 -1.74 15.90 -11.03
N ASP A 163 -1.23 14.77 -11.52
CA ASP A 163 -1.70 13.43 -11.18
C ASP A 163 -1.12 12.90 -9.86
N ASP A 164 -0.06 13.50 -9.34
CA ASP A 164 0.57 13.07 -8.09
C ASP A 164 -0.41 13.21 -6.91
N MET A 165 -0.40 12.22 -6.03
CA MET A 165 -1.12 12.29 -4.77
C MET A 165 -0.30 13.11 -3.75
N LYS A 166 -0.42 14.42 -3.87
CA LYS A 166 0.34 15.42 -3.12
C LYS A 166 0.08 15.34 -1.62
N VAL A 167 1.12 15.60 -0.84
CA VAL A 167 1.12 15.53 0.62
C VAL A 167 1.63 16.84 1.21
N SER A 168 0.95 17.32 2.25
CA SER A 168 1.40 18.35 3.18
C SER A 168 1.74 17.69 4.51
N ARG A 169 2.98 17.82 4.98
CA ARG A 169 3.44 17.27 6.26
C ARG A 169 4.38 18.25 6.98
N ASP A 170 4.46 18.15 8.30
CA ASP A 170 5.43 18.90 9.08
C ASP A 170 6.81 18.22 9.19
N ALA A 171 7.74 18.89 9.85
CA ALA A 171 9.09 18.38 10.05
C ALA A 171 9.14 17.11 10.92
N ASP A 172 8.12 16.91 11.78
CA ASP A 172 8.00 15.72 12.63
C ASP A 172 7.35 14.54 11.89
N GLY A 173 7.07 14.71 10.59
CA GLY A 173 6.46 13.69 9.75
C GLY A 173 4.96 13.51 9.96
N ARG A 174 4.28 14.44 10.61
CA ARG A 174 2.82 14.43 10.72
C ARG A 174 2.18 14.88 9.42
N LEU A 175 1.24 14.10 8.92
CA LEU A 175 0.43 14.45 7.76
C LEU A 175 -0.62 15.50 8.13
N HIS A 176 -0.70 16.58 7.36
CA HIS A 176 -1.73 17.63 7.49
C HIS A 176 -2.80 17.52 6.43
N ALA A 177 -2.41 17.18 5.20
CA ALA A 177 -3.34 17.01 4.09
C ALA A 177 -2.75 16.04 3.05
N ILE A 178 -3.64 15.36 2.32
CA ILE A 178 -3.28 14.50 1.19
C ILE A 178 -4.35 14.62 0.10
N GLY A 179 -3.94 14.88 -1.14
CA GLY A 179 -4.86 14.99 -2.28
C GLY A 179 -4.22 15.60 -3.51
N LYS A 180 -4.78 15.30 -4.69
CA LYS A 180 -4.27 15.79 -5.98
C LYS A 180 -4.32 17.30 -6.14
N ARG A 181 -5.23 17.99 -5.43
CA ARG A 181 -5.48 19.43 -5.57
C ARG A 181 -4.71 20.30 -4.58
N LEU A 182 -3.77 19.73 -3.83
CA LEU A 182 -2.89 20.54 -3.00
C LEU A 182 -1.97 21.39 -3.91
N LEU A 183 -1.79 22.64 -3.52
CA LEU A 183 -1.00 23.61 -4.27
C LEU A 183 0.29 23.96 -3.51
N PRO A 184 1.36 24.38 -4.19
CA PRO A 184 2.49 25.04 -3.52
C PRO A 184 1.98 26.32 -2.80
N PRO A 185 2.52 26.66 -1.61
CA PRO A 185 3.66 26.04 -0.92
C PRO A 185 3.30 24.86 -0.01
N ASP A 186 2.02 24.43 0.04
CA ASP A 186 1.54 23.43 0.99
C ASP A 186 1.97 21.99 0.62
N THR A 187 2.42 21.76 -0.61
CA THR A 187 2.90 20.45 -1.07
C THR A 187 4.40 20.30 -0.81
N ASN A 188 4.79 19.29 -0.04
CA ASN A 188 6.18 18.99 0.25
C ASN A 188 6.55 17.50 0.18
N ALA A 189 5.63 16.66 -0.28
CA ALA A 189 5.85 15.25 -0.59
C ALA A 189 4.72 14.73 -1.50
N GLU A 190 4.85 13.49 -1.99
CA GLU A 190 3.79 12.74 -2.64
C GLU A 190 3.65 11.35 -2.01
N SER A 191 2.43 10.82 -1.98
CA SER A 191 2.16 9.45 -1.53
C SER A 191 2.40 8.49 -2.68
N ILE A 192 3.16 7.42 -2.43
CA ILE A 192 3.40 6.35 -3.41
C ILE A 192 2.33 5.25 -3.41
N GLY A 193 1.21 5.44 -2.71
CA GLY A 193 0.14 4.45 -2.62
C GLY A 193 0.48 3.24 -1.74
N MET A 194 1.36 3.40 -0.75
CA MET A 194 1.71 2.37 0.23
C MET A 194 1.56 2.92 1.64
N LEU A 195 0.73 2.28 2.46
CA LEU A 195 0.39 2.74 3.82
C LEU A 195 0.42 1.58 4.81
N ALA A 196 0.87 1.85 6.04
CA ALA A 196 0.77 0.93 7.16
C ALA A 196 -0.34 1.37 8.14
N PHE A 197 -1.07 0.38 8.64
CA PHE A 197 -2.12 0.51 9.65
C PHE A 197 -1.76 -0.38 10.82
N THR A 198 -1.56 0.21 12.00
CA THR A 198 -1.08 -0.51 13.19
C THR A 198 -1.91 -0.18 14.41
N GLY A 199 -1.99 -1.10 15.37
CA GLY A 199 -2.74 -0.92 16.60
C GLY A 199 -4.22 -0.63 16.36
N GLU A 200 -4.67 0.59 16.62
CA GLU A 200 -6.06 1.03 16.37
C GLU A 200 -6.30 1.52 14.92
N GLY A 201 -5.23 1.67 14.13
CA GLY A 201 -5.29 2.15 12.75
C GLY A 201 -6.27 1.38 11.86
N PRO A 202 -6.27 0.03 11.87
CA PRO A 202 -7.25 -0.77 11.14
C PRO A 202 -8.70 -0.41 11.47
N ALA A 203 -9.03 -0.24 12.75
CA ALA A 203 -10.38 0.10 13.19
C ALA A 203 -10.77 1.53 12.80
N ILE A 204 -9.85 2.50 12.96
CA ILE A 204 -10.05 3.89 12.56
C ILE A 204 -10.35 3.96 11.07
N PHE A 205 -9.54 3.28 10.25
CA PHE A 205 -9.70 3.31 8.80
C PHE A 205 -10.99 2.62 8.35
N ARG A 206 -11.30 1.42 8.85
CA ARG A 206 -12.58 0.73 8.55
C ARG A 206 -13.80 1.59 8.88
N ASN A 207 -13.81 2.22 10.04
CA ASN A 207 -14.91 3.11 10.43
C ASN A 207 -15.06 4.29 9.47
N GLN A 208 -13.95 4.90 9.06
CA GLN A 208 -13.97 6.04 8.15
C GLN A 208 -14.46 5.65 6.75
N ILE A 209 -13.97 4.54 6.19
CA ILE A 209 -14.42 4.08 4.86
C ILE A 209 -15.89 3.64 4.89
N ASP A 210 -16.35 3.01 5.99
CA ASP A 210 -17.77 2.63 6.12
C ASP A 210 -18.69 3.87 6.15
N GLN A 211 -18.30 4.91 6.88
CA GLN A 211 -19.04 6.19 6.89
C GLN A 211 -19.08 6.81 5.49
N MET A 212 -17.98 6.85 4.79
CA MET A 212 -17.92 7.45 3.44
C MET A 212 -18.73 6.66 2.41
N MET A 213 -18.68 5.33 2.46
CA MET A 213 -19.44 4.47 1.54
C MET A 213 -20.97 4.54 1.75
N ARG A 214 -21.43 5.10 2.87
CA ARG A 214 -22.85 5.38 3.11
C ARG A 214 -23.33 6.71 2.48
N THR A 215 -22.44 7.46 1.86
CA THR A 215 -22.78 8.69 1.13
C THR A 215 -22.87 8.42 -0.37
N PRO A 216 -23.67 9.21 -1.14
CA PRO A 216 -23.78 9.03 -2.59
C PRO A 216 -22.43 9.12 -3.32
N GLU A 217 -21.52 9.96 -2.80
CA GLU A 217 -20.19 10.19 -3.43
C GLU A 217 -19.17 9.11 -3.06
N GLY A 218 -19.47 8.19 -2.14
CA GLY A 218 -18.50 7.20 -1.64
C GLY A 218 -17.89 6.36 -2.75
N VAL A 219 -18.68 5.96 -3.75
CA VAL A 219 -18.22 5.14 -4.89
C VAL A 219 -17.25 5.87 -5.82
N GLU A 220 -17.25 7.22 -5.82
CA GLU A 220 -16.41 8.07 -6.67
C GLU A 220 -15.14 8.55 -5.96
N ARG A 221 -14.85 8.07 -4.75
CA ARG A 221 -13.74 8.56 -3.93
C ARG A 221 -12.56 7.59 -3.91
N TRP A 222 -11.36 8.17 -3.84
CA TRP A 222 -10.15 7.43 -3.51
C TRP A 222 -10.05 7.20 -2.00
N TYR A 223 -9.49 6.08 -1.59
CA TYR A 223 -9.31 5.77 -0.17
C TYR A 223 -8.40 6.77 0.55
N LEU A 224 -7.49 7.44 -0.16
CA LEU A 224 -6.65 8.50 0.41
C LEU A 224 -7.47 9.73 0.86
N ARG A 225 -8.69 9.92 0.34
CA ARG A 225 -9.61 10.90 0.89
C ARG A 225 -10.06 10.54 2.32
N ALA A 226 -10.19 9.27 2.63
CA ALA A 226 -10.44 8.84 4.02
C ALA A 226 -9.24 9.17 4.92
N ILE A 227 -8.03 9.00 4.43
CA ILE A 227 -6.80 9.36 5.16
C ILE A 227 -6.75 10.87 5.42
N ASP A 228 -7.08 11.71 4.42
CA ASP A 228 -7.15 13.17 4.58
C ASP A 228 -8.15 13.57 5.67
N ILE A 229 -9.33 12.95 5.71
CA ILE A 229 -10.34 13.20 6.74
C ILE A 229 -9.83 12.77 8.11
N ILE A 230 -9.27 11.57 8.23
CA ILE A 230 -8.71 11.05 9.47
C ILE A 230 -7.63 11.98 10.02
N ALA A 231 -6.76 12.50 9.16
CA ALA A 231 -5.66 13.38 9.55
C ALA A 231 -6.11 14.70 10.21
N LYS A 232 -7.37 15.13 10.00
CA LYS A 232 -7.92 16.32 10.65
C LYS A 232 -8.24 16.10 12.14
N GLY A 233 -8.54 14.85 12.52
CA GLY A 233 -8.92 14.50 13.91
C GLY A 233 -7.91 13.59 14.64
N ASN A 234 -7.03 12.93 13.91
CA ASN A 234 -6.09 11.97 14.44
C ASN A 234 -4.68 12.27 13.94
N ARG A 235 -3.66 11.79 14.67
CA ARG A 235 -2.29 11.81 14.15
C ARG A 235 -2.12 10.72 13.08
N VAL A 236 -1.82 11.15 11.85
CA VAL A 236 -1.35 10.29 10.77
C VAL A 236 0.12 10.61 10.53
N GLY A 237 0.99 9.62 10.57
CA GLY A 237 2.42 9.78 10.34
C GLY A 237 2.80 9.62 8.87
N THR A 238 4.04 9.97 8.54
CA THR A 238 4.64 9.72 7.24
C THR A 238 6.02 9.08 7.39
N VAL A 239 6.40 8.23 6.42
CA VAL A 239 7.75 7.69 6.27
C VAL A 239 8.27 8.12 4.91
N SER A 240 9.37 8.87 4.89
CA SER A 240 10.03 9.30 3.66
C SER A 240 10.88 8.19 3.07
N ILE A 241 10.76 8.00 1.76
CA ILE A 241 11.58 7.09 0.97
C ILE A 241 12.58 7.84 0.08
N GLU A 242 12.81 9.12 0.36
CA GLU A 242 13.75 9.95 -0.40
C GLU A 242 15.03 9.19 -0.75
N GLY A 243 15.38 9.20 -2.04
CA GLY A 243 16.55 8.52 -2.59
C GLY A 243 16.35 7.02 -2.88
N LEU A 244 15.21 6.42 -2.60
CA LEU A 244 14.86 5.06 -3.01
C LEU A 244 14.06 5.06 -4.31
N GLU A 245 14.19 3.98 -5.07
CA GLU A 245 13.60 3.86 -6.39
C GLU A 245 12.27 3.12 -6.34
N TRP A 246 11.29 3.68 -7.01
CA TRP A 246 9.95 3.13 -7.19
C TRP A 246 9.36 3.61 -8.52
N GLN A 247 8.29 3.00 -8.99
CA GLN A 247 7.61 3.42 -10.21
C GLN A 247 6.11 3.12 -10.13
N GLU A 248 5.28 4.13 -10.33
CA GLU A 248 3.87 3.96 -10.65
C GLU A 248 3.70 3.68 -12.14
N VAL A 249 2.79 2.79 -12.49
CA VAL A 249 2.59 2.34 -13.89
C VAL A 249 1.19 2.74 -14.32
N ASP A 250 0.99 3.95 -14.82
CA ASP A 250 -0.32 4.47 -15.24
C ASP A 250 -0.41 4.77 -16.75
N PHE A 251 0.70 5.15 -17.35
CA PHE A 251 0.80 5.54 -18.75
C PHE A 251 1.84 4.70 -19.50
N PRO A 252 1.83 4.68 -20.85
CA PRO A 252 2.82 3.93 -21.64
C PRO A 252 4.28 4.25 -21.30
N GLN A 253 4.61 5.52 -21.04
CA GLN A 253 5.97 5.93 -20.64
C GLN A 253 6.39 5.31 -19.28
N ASP A 254 5.45 5.06 -18.38
CA ASP A 254 5.74 4.46 -17.09
C ASP A 254 6.11 2.98 -17.25
N VAL A 255 5.55 2.31 -18.27
CA VAL A 255 5.92 0.93 -18.61
C VAL A 255 7.40 0.85 -18.99
N GLU A 256 7.88 1.81 -19.81
CA GLU A 256 9.30 1.87 -20.20
C GLU A 256 10.20 2.15 -18.99
N ALA A 257 9.79 3.11 -18.14
CA ALA A 257 10.50 3.43 -16.90
C ALA A 257 10.57 2.23 -15.94
N ALA A 258 9.46 1.51 -15.76
CA ALA A 258 9.40 0.31 -14.92
C ALA A 258 10.24 -0.84 -15.50
N GLN A 259 10.29 -1.00 -16.83
CA GLN A 259 11.19 -1.97 -17.47
C GLN A 259 12.65 -1.65 -17.19
N ALA A 260 13.05 -0.39 -17.33
CA ALA A 260 14.41 0.05 -17.05
C ALA A 260 14.78 -0.14 -15.56
N LEU A 261 13.88 0.24 -14.65
CA LEU A 261 14.07 0.09 -13.21
C LEU A 261 14.25 -1.36 -12.80
N THR A 262 13.37 -2.24 -13.24
CA THR A 262 13.42 -3.67 -12.86
C THR A 262 14.61 -4.38 -13.52
N ALA A 263 15.04 -3.98 -14.72
CA ALA A 263 16.28 -4.48 -15.35
C ALA A 263 17.49 -4.11 -14.50
N LYS A 264 17.59 -2.85 -14.07
CA LYS A 264 18.65 -2.38 -13.17
C LYS A 264 18.70 -3.20 -11.87
N TRP A 265 17.58 -3.47 -11.23
CA TRP A 265 17.52 -4.27 -10.01
C TRP A 265 17.99 -5.71 -10.20
N ILE A 266 17.70 -6.31 -11.37
CA ILE A 266 18.19 -7.65 -11.72
C ILE A 266 19.71 -7.62 -11.92
N GLU A 267 20.26 -6.63 -12.63
CA GLU A 267 21.70 -6.45 -12.84
C GLU A 267 22.45 -6.22 -11.52
N GLU A 268 21.86 -5.54 -10.57
CA GLU A 268 22.39 -5.34 -9.22
C GLU A 268 22.31 -6.59 -8.34
N GLY A 269 21.73 -7.69 -8.86
CA GLY A 269 21.56 -8.95 -8.12
C GLY A 269 20.44 -8.91 -7.08
N ARG A 270 19.62 -7.87 -7.10
CA ARG A 270 18.40 -7.83 -6.29
C ARG A 270 17.40 -8.83 -6.85
N TYR A 271 16.73 -9.57 -5.99
CA TYR A 271 15.74 -10.56 -6.41
C TYR A 271 16.29 -11.67 -7.32
N ALA A 272 17.52 -12.13 -7.08
CA ALA A 272 18.08 -13.32 -7.76
C ALA A 272 17.07 -14.48 -7.71
N ARG A 273 16.91 -15.19 -8.85
CA ARG A 273 15.95 -16.30 -9.04
C ARG A 273 16.24 -17.47 -8.12
#